data_0a1ee0e9b0f2a5ff372e479514039393
#
_entry.id   0a1ee0e9b0f2a5ff372e479514039393
#
_cell.length_a   1.000
_cell.length_b   1.000
_cell.length_c   1.000
_cell.angle_alpha   90.00
_cell.angle_beta   90.00
_cell.angle_gamma   90.00
#
_symmetry.space_group_name_H-M   'P 1'
#
loop_
_entity.id
_entity.type
_entity.pdbx_description
1 polymer ?
#
loop_
_entity_poly.entity_id
_entity_poly.type
_entity_poly.pdbx_seq_one_letter_code
_entity_poly.pdbx_strand_id
1 'polypeptide(L)'
;LDDRGFFTSPFETLMRYYARILKEEGVENVTAAEWREALATLQSMDPPGIGTAGPVEALMKQIERIEPSIMHAAALETLKRIVSKHLDKVAADNRPALLKLANGKSSILDEALRVLKTLSPYPIARESSTLYIVPDVIVRTQNGVSTAHLNGSSQLRLRLRINDASSEADPSIRRVLLGEAKTFIQRIEARRATL
;
A
#
# COMPACT_ATOMS: atom_id res chain seq x y z
N LEU A 1 2.92 5.90 -1.11
CA LEU A 1 2.08 4.95 -0.34
C LEU A 1 2.35 3.54 -0.86
N ASP A 2 2.19 2.55 0.03
CA ASP A 2 2.19 1.15 -0.34
C ASP A 2 0.84 0.69 -0.94
N ASP A 3 0.72 -0.59 -1.29
CA ASP A 3 -0.49 -1.21 -1.84
C ASP A 3 -1.67 -1.29 -0.84
N ARG A 4 -1.45 -0.94 0.44
CA ARG A 4 -2.46 -0.87 1.50
C ARG A 4 -2.86 0.55 1.85
N GLY A 5 -2.21 1.55 1.26
CA GLY A 5 -2.47 2.96 1.48
C GLY A 5 -1.68 3.60 2.62
N PHE A 6 -0.63 2.92 3.13
CA PHE A 6 0.23 3.44 4.18
C PHE A 6 1.48 4.11 3.61
N PHE A 7 2.08 5.00 4.37
CA PHE A 7 3.41 5.52 4.04
C PHE A 7 4.47 4.42 4.20
N THR A 8 5.32 4.28 3.21
CA THR A 8 6.47 3.34 3.22
C THR A 8 7.61 3.81 4.11
N SER A 9 7.60 5.08 4.50
CA SER A 9 8.62 5.72 5.35
C SER A 9 7.95 6.78 6.23
N PRO A 10 8.56 7.17 7.36
CA PRO A 10 8.05 8.27 8.18
C PRO A 10 7.84 9.53 7.36
N PHE A 11 6.74 10.24 7.62
CA PHE A 11 6.35 11.42 6.84
C PHE A 11 7.43 12.51 6.82
N GLU A 12 8.16 12.71 7.92
CA GLU A 12 9.27 13.67 8.01
C GLU A 12 10.43 13.30 7.07
N THR A 13 10.65 12.01 6.86
CA THR A 13 11.69 11.53 5.92
C THR A 13 11.26 11.80 4.49
N LEU A 14 9.99 11.56 4.18
CA LEU A 14 9.41 11.85 2.86
C LEU A 14 9.44 13.36 2.57
N MET A 15 9.06 14.20 3.54
CA MET A 15 9.14 15.66 3.40
C MET A 15 10.55 16.12 3.02
N ARG A 16 11.58 15.63 3.73
CA ARG A 16 12.98 16.00 3.44
C ARG A 16 13.43 15.55 2.06
N TYR A 17 13.03 14.36 1.66
CA TYR A 17 13.37 13.81 0.34
C TYR A 17 12.72 14.63 -0.79
N TYR A 18 11.41 14.85 -0.71
CA TYR A 18 10.68 15.58 -1.74
C TYR A 18 10.98 17.09 -1.75
N ALA A 19 11.27 17.69 -0.60
CA ALA A 19 11.71 19.10 -0.55
C ALA A 19 12.99 19.32 -1.38
N ARG A 20 13.91 18.32 -1.41
CA ARG A 20 15.10 18.38 -2.25
C ARG A 20 14.75 18.31 -3.73
N ILE A 21 13.86 17.38 -4.12
CA ILE A 21 13.41 17.23 -5.51
C ILE A 21 12.71 18.50 -5.99
N LEU A 22 11.77 19.02 -5.19
CA LEU A 22 11.03 20.23 -5.54
C LEU A 22 11.96 21.42 -5.74
N LYS A 23 13.02 21.54 -4.94
CA LYS A 23 14.04 22.57 -5.10
C LYS A 23 14.80 22.42 -6.43
N GLU A 24 15.11 21.18 -6.84
CA GLU A 24 15.75 20.89 -8.14
C GLU A 24 14.82 21.24 -9.31
N GLU A 25 13.49 21.16 -9.11
CA GLU A 25 12.46 21.57 -10.08
C GLU A 25 12.10 23.06 -10.04
N GLY A 26 12.80 23.86 -9.22
CA GLY A 26 12.60 25.31 -9.13
C GLY A 26 11.47 25.73 -8.17
N VAL A 27 10.91 24.82 -7.39
CA VAL A 27 9.95 25.14 -6.32
C VAL A 27 10.73 25.39 -5.03
N GLU A 28 10.87 26.66 -4.68
CA GLU A 28 11.60 27.06 -3.48
C GLU A 28 10.66 27.11 -2.24
N ASN A 29 11.22 26.68 -1.09
CA ASN A 29 10.69 26.94 0.25
C ASN A 29 9.28 26.46 0.55
N VAL A 30 8.98 25.17 0.28
CA VAL A 30 7.75 24.54 0.81
C VAL A 30 7.86 24.46 2.32
N THR A 31 6.96 25.14 3.01
CA THR A 31 6.94 25.24 4.48
C THR A 31 6.41 23.94 5.13
N ALA A 32 6.76 23.73 6.40
CA ALA A 32 6.19 22.61 7.16
C ALA A 32 4.67 22.71 7.33
N ALA A 33 4.09 23.91 7.23
CA ALA A 33 2.66 24.13 7.26
C ALA A 33 1.99 23.58 5.99
N GLU A 34 2.52 23.90 4.81
CA GLU A 34 2.02 23.40 3.51
C GLU A 34 2.12 21.88 3.43
N TRP A 35 3.20 21.27 3.95
CA TRP A 35 3.30 19.81 4.03
C TRP A 35 2.21 19.19 4.91
N ARG A 36 1.90 19.79 6.07
CA ARG A 36 0.82 19.30 6.93
C ARG A 36 -0.56 19.49 6.29
N GLU A 37 -0.77 20.57 5.57
CA GLU A 37 -2.00 20.82 4.83
C GLU A 37 -2.18 19.79 3.70
N ALA A 38 -1.12 19.51 2.94
CA ALA A 38 -1.14 18.47 1.91
C ALA A 38 -1.42 17.07 2.53
N LEU A 39 -0.83 16.76 3.69
CA LEU A 39 -1.12 15.53 4.41
C LEU A 39 -2.58 15.48 4.88
N ALA A 40 -3.09 16.56 5.45
CA ALA A 40 -4.49 16.64 5.89
C ALA A 40 -5.45 16.48 4.71
N THR A 41 -5.13 17.08 3.58
CA THR A 41 -5.90 16.92 2.33
C THR A 41 -5.90 15.46 1.88
N LEU A 42 -4.73 14.80 1.83
CA LEU A 42 -4.62 13.39 1.49
C LEU A 42 -5.44 12.52 2.45
N GLN A 43 -5.32 12.75 3.75
CA GLN A 43 -6.04 11.99 4.77
C GLN A 43 -7.54 12.27 4.81
N SER A 44 -8.01 13.35 4.15
CA SER A 44 -9.44 13.65 4.01
C SER A 44 -10.09 12.88 2.84
N MET A 45 -9.29 12.34 1.93
CA MET A 45 -9.78 11.59 0.77
C MET A 45 -10.33 10.21 1.16
N ASP A 46 -11.03 9.58 0.23
CA ASP A 46 -11.43 8.18 0.32
C ASP A 46 -10.37 7.27 -0.33
N PRO A 47 -10.15 6.08 0.22
CA PRO A 47 -10.77 5.49 1.40
C PRO A 47 -10.25 6.07 2.72
N PRO A 48 -11.10 6.11 3.80
CA PRO A 48 -10.73 6.70 5.07
C PRO A 48 -9.56 5.94 5.72
N GLY A 49 -8.56 6.70 6.19
CA GLY A 49 -7.33 6.16 6.76
C GLY A 49 -6.15 6.07 5.79
N ILE A 50 -6.33 6.50 4.53
CA ILE A 50 -5.22 6.61 3.57
C ILE A 50 -4.18 7.64 4.03
N GLY A 51 -2.91 7.43 3.69
CA GLY A 51 -1.83 8.35 4.06
C GLY A 51 -1.52 8.36 5.56
N THR A 52 -1.60 7.21 6.19
CA THR A 52 -1.24 6.99 7.59
C THR A 52 0.02 6.12 7.70
N ALA A 53 0.65 6.10 8.89
CA ALA A 53 1.85 5.32 9.13
C ALA A 53 1.56 3.82 9.34
N GLY A 54 0.30 3.45 9.58
CA GLY A 54 -0.07 2.06 9.79
C GLY A 54 -1.51 1.85 10.28
N PRO A 55 -1.88 0.58 10.57
CA PRO A 55 -3.26 0.19 10.84
C PRO A 55 -3.92 0.93 12.02
N VAL A 56 -3.17 1.17 13.09
CA VAL A 56 -3.70 1.85 14.29
C VAL A 56 -4.11 3.28 13.96
N GLU A 57 -3.24 4.01 13.26
CA GLU A 57 -3.53 5.38 12.84
C GLU A 57 -4.68 5.41 11.83
N ALA A 58 -4.73 4.46 10.90
CA ALA A 58 -5.83 4.34 9.94
C ALA A 58 -7.18 4.12 10.63
N LEU A 59 -7.24 3.25 11.63
CA LEU A 59 -8.43 3.03 12.43
C LEU A 59 -8.82 4.30 13.23
N MET A 60 -7.84 5.02 13.79
CA MET A 60 -8.11 6.28 14.50
C MET A 60 -8.70 7.34 13.57
N LYS A 61 -8.18 7.46 12.33
CA LYS A 61 -8.72 8.37 11.31
C LYS A 61 -10.15 8.00 10.89
N GLN A 62 -10.47 6.72 10.81
CA GLN A 62 -11.84 6.27 10.57
C GLN A 62 -12.77 6.61 11.74
N ILE A 63 -12.30 6.42 12.97
CA ILE A 63 -13.06 6.77 14.18
C ILE A 63 -13.33 8.28 14.26
N GLU A 64 -12.39 9.14 13.83
CA GLU A 64 -12.57 10.57 13.76
C GLU A 64 -13.69 11.01 12.81
N ARG A 65 -14.00 10.20 11.79
CA ARG A 65 -15.08 10.45 10.82
C ARG A 65 -16.45 9.92 11.27
N ILE A 66 -16.54 9.18 12.39
CA ILE A 66 -17.80 8.69 12.91
C ILE A 66 -18.60 9.87 13.47
N GLU A 67 -19.80 10.07 12.96
CA GLU A 67 -20.69 11.10 13.47
C GLU A 67 -21.07 10.81 14.94
N PRO A 68 -21.05 11.83 15.82
CA PRO A 68 -21.40 11.65 17.23
C PRO A 68 -22.82 11.14 17.49
N SER A 69 -23.72 11.26 16.50
CA SER A 69 -25.07 10.75 16.55
C SER A 69 -25.19 9.23 16.42
N ILE A 70 -24.16 8.56 15.87
CA ILE A 70 -24.19 7.12 15.55
C ILE A 70 -23.87 6.25 16.76
N MET A 71 -23.10 6.77 17.73
CA MET A 71 -22.69 6.00 18.90
C MET A 71 -22.60 6.84 20.16
N HIS A 72 -22.80 6.21 21.32
CA HIS A 72 -22.66 6.90 22.59
C HIS A 72 -21.24 7.42 22.81
N ALA A 73 -21.10 8.64 23.36
CA ALA A 73 -19.79 9.25 23.62
C ALA A 73 -18.87 8.35 24.47
N ALA A 74 -19.41 7.65 25.46
CA ALA A 74 -18.66 6.69 26.29
C ALA A 74 -18.16 5.47 25.50
N ALA A 75 -18.93 5.02 24.51
CA ALA A 75 -18.53 3.91 23.64
C ALA A 75 -17.45 4.38 22.64
N LEU A 76 -17.55 5.60 22.12
CA LEU A 76 -16.54 6.21 21.27
C LEU A 76 -15.19 6.36 22.00
N GLU A 77 -15.20 6.85 23.24
CA GLU A 77 -14.01 6.94 24.07
C GLU A 77 -13.41 5.55 24.36
N THR A 78 -14.26 4.56 24.65
CA THR A 78 -13.81 3.18 24.86
C THR A 78 -13.19 2.61 23.59
N LEU A 79 -13.78 2.86 22.42
CA LEU A 79 -13.26 2.44 21.12
C LEU A 79 -11.87 3.06 20.85
N LYS A 80 -11.72 4.37 21.07
CA LYS A 80 -10.42 5.05 20.91
C LYS A 80 -9.35 4.45 21.81
N ARG A 81 -9.67 4.14 23.09
CA ARG A 81 -8.73 3.48 24.02
C ARG A 81 -8.34 2.08 23.57
N ILE A 82 -9.32 1.30 23.09
CA ILE A 82 -9.07 -0.04 22.56
C ILE A 82 -8.12 0.02 21.37
N VAL A 83 -8.41 0.86 20.38
CA VAL A 83 -7.63 0.96 19.16
C VAL A 83 -6.22 1.48 19.43
N SER A 84 -6.06 2.47 20.32
CA SER A 84 -4.76 3.07 20.56
C SER A 84 -3.78 2.17 21.31
N LYS A 85 -4.26 1.30 22.24
CA LYS A 85 -3.37 0.60 23.18
C LYS A 85 -3.76 -0.84 23.51
N HIS A 86 -4.92 -1.34 23.09
CA HIS A 86 -5.48 -2.57 23.61
C HIS A 86 -6.05 -3.51 22.54
N LEU A 87 -5.61 -3.39 21.29
CA LEU A 87 -5.98 -4.31 20.22
C LEU A 87 -5.51 -5.75 20.49
N ASP A 88 -4.41 -5.91 21.22
CA ASP A 88 -3.93 -7.19 21.73
C ASP A 88 -4.97 -7.92 22.56
N LYS A 89 -5.68 -7.19 23.44
CA LYS A 89 -6.74 -7.73 24.29
C LYS A 89 -7.97 -8.13 23.50
N VAL A 90 -8.27 -7.45 22.40
CA VAL A 90 -9.33 -7.83 21.47
C VAL A 90 -8.94 -9.11 20.73
N ALA A 91 -7.71 -9.20 20.25
CA ALA A 91 -7.20 -10.39 19.57
C ALA A 91 -7.17 -11.63 20.49
N ALA A 92 -6.88 -11.42 21.78
CA ALA A 92 -6.87 -12.47 22.81
C ALA A 92 -8.27 -12.78 23.38
N ASP A 93 -9.34 -12.13 22.90
CA ASP A 93 -10.71 -12.20 23.43
C ASP A 93 -10.81 -12.01 24.96
N ASN A 94 -9.93 -11.15 25.50
CA ASN A 94 -9.86 -10.88 26.94
C ASN A 94 -10.97 -9.93 27.40
N ARG A 95 -12.21 -10.41 27.38
CA ARG A 95 -13.39 -9.64 27.73
C ARG A 95 -13.33 -8.99 29.14
N PRO A 96 -12.82 -9.65 30.21
CA PRO A 96 -12.70 -9.01 31.51
C PRO A 96 -11.79 -7.77 31.50
N ALA A 97 -10.68 -7.82 30.77
CA ALA A 97 -9.78 -6.67 30.66
C ALA A 97 -10.40 -5.54 29.83
N LEU A 98 -11.12 -5.87 28.76
CA LEU A 98 -11.84 -4.89 27.93
C LEU A 98 -12.99 -4.23 28.68
N LEU A 99 -13.69 -4.99 29.54
CA LEU A 99 -14.81 -4.47 30.34
C LEU A 99 -14.34 -3.38 31.32
N LYS A 100 -13.12 -3.49 31.87
CA LYS A 100 -12.52 -2.44 32.70
C LYS A 100 -12.36 -1.12 31.95
N LEU A 101 -12.07 -1.17 30.64
CA LEU A 101 -11.94 0.04 29.81
C LEU A 101 -13.30 0.72 29.57
N ALA A 102 -14.39 -0.04 29.62
CA ALA A 102 -15.76 0.45 29.51
C ALA A 102 -16.39 0.76 30.89
N ASN A 103 -15.58 0.96 31.92
CA ASN A 103 -16.04 1.23 33.31
C ASN A 103 -17.05 0.18 33.82
N GLY A 104 -16.86 -1.09 33.46
CA GLY A 104 -17.71 -2.19 33.86
C GLY A 104 -19.04 -2.31 33.11
N LYS A 105 -19.32 -1.44 32.14
CA LYS A 105 -20.59 -1.43 31.39
C LYS A 105 -20.47 -2.28 30.11
N SER A 106 -21.11 -3.45 30.10
CA SER A 106 -21.06 -4.36 28.95
C SER A 106 -21.69 -3.76 27.69
N SER A 107 -22.78 -3.00 27.83
CA SER A 107 -23.44 -2.35 26.67
C SER A 107 -22.52 -1.40 25.92
N ILE A 108 -21.72 -0.61 26.67
CA ILE A 108 -20.73 0.32 26.08
C ILE A 108 -19.62 -0.45 25.37
N LEU A 109 -19.14 -1.55 25.98
CA LEU A 109 -18.13 -2.39 25.35
C LEU A 109 -18.67 -3.05 24.08
N ASP A 110 -19.87 -3.62 24.13
CA ASP A 110 -20.49 -4.32 23.01
C ASP A 110 -20.73 -3.36 21.82
N GLU A 111 -21.15 -2.13 22.12
CA GLU A 111 -21.29 -1.08 21.11
C GLU A 111 -19.93 -0.73 20.46
N ALA A 112 -18.91 -0.52 21.28
CA ALA A 112 -17.55 -0.21 20.79
C ALA A 112 -16.97 -1.34 19.93
N LEU A 113 -17.13 -2.60 20.36
CA LEU A 113 -16.66 -3.77 19.60
C LEU A 113 -17.46 -4.00 18.31
N ARG A 114 -18.76 -3.68 18.31
CA ARG A 114 -19.58 -3.75 17.10
C ARG A 114 -19.08 -2.76 16.05
N VAL A 115 -18.81 -1.52 16.44
CA VAL A 115 -18.27 -0.50 15.53
C VAL A 115 -16.86 -0.88 15.09
N LEU A 116 -15.99 -1.38 15.99
CA LEU A 116 -14.65 -1.83 15.62
C LEU A 116 -14.66 -2.87 14.50
N LYS A 117 -15.63 -3.76 14.48
CA LYS A 117 -15.79 -4.79 13.43
C LYS A 117 -16.16 -4.22 12.05
N THR A 118 -16.68 -3.00 11.99
CA THR A 118 -17.02 -2.32 10.72
C THR A 118 -15.85 -1.54 10.15
N LEU A 119 -14.82 -1.28 10.97
CA LEU A 119 -13.64 -0.55 10.54
C LEU A 119 -12.67 -1.47 9.81
N SER A 120 -11.95 -0.92 8.83
CA SER A 120 -10.92 -1.65 8.10
C SER A 120 -9.53 -1.24 8.57
N PRO A 121 -8.69 -2.19 9.04
CA PRO A 121 -7.31 -1.86 9.40
C PRO A 121 -6.45 -1.46 8.18
N TYR A 122 -6.90 -1.78 6.98
CA TYR A 122 -6.25 -1.44 5.72
C TYR A 122 -7.16 -0.56 4.87
N PRO A 123 -6.79 0.72 4.63
CA PRO A 123 -7.60 1.64 3.84
C PRO A 123 -7.89 1.11 2.45
N ILE A 124 -6.86 0.63 1.77
CA ILE A 124 -7.01 -0.07 0.51
C ILE A 124 -7.13 -1.56 0.84
N ALA A 125 -8.38 -2.05 0.87
CA ALA A 125 -8.59 -3.49 0.87
C ALA A 125 -7.90 -4.02 -0.40
N ARG A 126 -7.02 -5.00 -0.26
CA ARG A 126 -6.71 -5.83 -1.43
C ARG A 126 -8.05 -6.41 -1.87
N GLU A 127 -8.69 -5.77 -2.82
CA GLU A 127 -9.61 -6.51 -3.67
C GLU A 127 -8.83 -7.77 -4.02
N SER A 128 -9.44 -8.94 -3.76
CA SER A 128 -8.88 -10.20 -4.24
C SER A 128 -8.46 -9.87 -5.67
N SER A 129 -7.15 -9.68 -5.87
CA SER A 129 -6.64 -9.31 -7.18
C SER A 129 -7.17 -10.42 -8.05
N THR A 130 -8.18 -10.11 -8.81
CA THR A 130 -8.43 -10.87 -10.02
C THR A 130 -7.08 -10.82 -10.69
N LEU A 131 -6.30 -11.89 -10.49
CA LEU A 131 -5.04 -12.07 -11.19
C LEU A 131 -5.45 -11.94 -12.65
N TYR A 132 -5.26 -10.75 -13.19
CA TYR A 132 -5.44 -10.52 -14.61
C TYR A 132 -4.35 -11.36 -15.25
N ILE A 133 -4.71 -12.61 -15.54
CA ILE A 133 -3.84 -13.49 -16.32
C ILE A 133 -3.85 -12.89 -17.71
N VAL A 134 -2.77 -12.20 -18.05
CA VAL A 134 -2.53 -11.76 -19.41
C VAL A 134 -2.17 -13.01 -20.19
N PRO A 135 -3.01 -13.49 -21.11
CA PRO A 135 -2.71 -14.72 -21.85
C PRO A 135 -1.50 -14.47 -22.76
N ASP A 136 -0.56 -15.40 -22.80
CA ASP A 136 0.57 -15.35 -23.72
C ASP A 136 0.15 -15.65 -25.15
N VAL A 137 -0.85 -16.52 -25.31
CA VAL A 137 -1.40 -16.95 -26.59
C VAL A 137 -2.92 -16.78 -26.62
N ILE A 138 -3.43 -16.16 -27.66
CA ILE A 138 -4.86 -16.00 -27.88
C ILE A 138 -5.25 -16.90 -29.06
N VAL A 139 -6.13 -17.89 -28.84
CA VAL A 139 -6.69 -18.76 -29.89
C VAL A 139 -8.06 -18.18 -30.27
N ARG A 140 -8.23 -17.93 -31.57
CA ARG A 140 -9.53 -17.52 -32.14
C ARG A 140 -10.00 -18.54 -33.14
N THR A 141 -11.24 -18.99 -32.98
CA THR A 141 -11.89 -19.90 -33.94
C THR A 141 -12.92 -19.12 -34.76
N GLN A 142 -12.73 -19.06 -36.07
CA GLN A 142 -13.69 -18.48 -37.02
C GLN A 142 -13.97 -19.47 -38.13
N ASN A 143 -15.25 -19.69 -38.41
CA ASN A 143 -15.70 -20.62 -39.48
C ASN A 143 -15.07 -22.04 -39.39
N GLY A 144 -14.87 -22.55 -38.18
CA GLY A 144 -14.29 -23.87 -37.96
C GLY A 144 -12.75 -23.93 -38.07
N VAL A 145 -12.09 -22.79 -38.36
CA VAL A 145 -10.62 -22.71 -38.43
C VAL A 145 -10.13 -22.00 -37.17
N SER A 146 -9.25 -22.66 -36.40
CA SER A 146 -8.61 -22.11 -35.22
C SER A 146 -7.26 -21.52 -35.58
N THR A 147 -7.04 -20.27 -35.23
CA THR A 147 -5.76 -19.54 -35.37
C THR A 147 -5.23 -19.12 -34.03
N ALA A 148 -3.95 -19.37 -33.77
CA ALA A 148 -3.27 -18.96 -32.55
C ALA A 148 -2.40 -17.72 -32.82
N HIS A 149 -2.52 -16.72 -31.98
CA HIS A 149 -1.73 -15.48 -32.04
C HIS A 149 -1.04 -15.22 -30.70
N LEU A 150 0.23 -14.85 -30.75
CA LEU A 150 0.93 -14.36 -29.57
C LEU A 150 0.33 -13.02 -29.13
N ASN A 151 0.06 -12.89 -27.84
CA ASN A 151 -0.39 -11.62 -27.30
C ASN A 151 0.74 -10.61 -27.33
N GLY A 152 0.62 -9.56 -28.14
CA GLY A 152 1.65 -8.53 -28.30
C GLY A 152 1.98 -7.76 -27.01
N SER A 153 1.09 -7.75 -26.02
CA SER A 153 1.32 -7.11 -24.71
C SER A 153 2.26 -7.94 -23.81
N SER A 154 2.42 -9.24 -24.04
CA SER A 154 3.36 -10.11 -23.31
C SER A 154 4.79 -10.06 -23.88
N GLN A 155 4.99 -9.36 -25.01
CA GLN A 155 6.31 -9.22 -25.63
C GLN A 155 7.11 -8.09 -24.97
N LEU A 156 7.66 -8.33 -23.79
CA LEU A 156 8.68 -7.48 -23.18
C LEU A 156 9.96 -7.55 -24.05
N ARG A 157 10.24 -6.49 -24.82
CA ARG A 157 11.54 -6.32 -25.46
C ARG A 157 12.53 -5.81 -24.42
N LEU A 158 13.32 -6.72 -23.88
CA LEU A 158 14.40 -6.36 -22.97
C LEU A 158 15.57 -5.77 -23.77
N ARG A 159 15.97 -4.54 -23.42
CA ARG A 159 17.19 -3.92 -23.93
C ARG A 159 18.18 -3.76 -22.78
N LEU A 160 19.39 -4.27 -22.95
CA LEU A 160 20.47 -4.01 -22.02
C LEU A 160 20.94 -2.56 -22.21
N ARG A 161 20.77 -1.71 -21.21
CA ARG A 161 21.39 -0.39 -21.13
C ARG A 161 22.53 -0.44 -20.13
N ILE A 162 23.72 -0.11 -20.58
CA ILE A 162 24.85 0.11 -19.70
C ILE A 162 24.75 1.56 -19.22
N ASN A 163 24.63 1.74 -17.90
CA ASN A 163 24.63 3.08 -17.33
C ASN A 163 26.08 3.52 -17.15
N ASP A 164 26.50 4.53 -17.91
CA ASP A 164 27.87 5.05 -17.85
C ASP A 164 28.21 5.72 -16.50
N ALA A 165 27.20 6.04 -15.69
CA ALA A 165 27.39 6.52 -14.32
C ALA A 165 28.03 5.47 -13.37
N SER A 166 28.12 4.22 -13.77
CA SER A 166 28.83 3.15 -13.04
C SER A 166 30.32 3.02 -13.45
N SER A 167 30.92 4.08 -13.95
CA SER A 167 32.32 4.08 -14.39
C SER A 167 33.34 3.84 -13.25
N GLU A 168 32.89 3.90 -11.99
CA GLU A 168 33.73 3.58 -10.82
C GLU A 168 33.75 2.07 -10.46
N ALA A 169 32.96 1.24 -11.12
CA ALA A 169 32.98 -0.20 -10.86
C ALA A 169 34.21 -0.83 -11.50
N ASP A 170 34.90 -1.66 -10.73
CA ASP A 170 36.03 -2.49 -11.19
C ASP A 170 35.68 -3.15 -12.53
N PRO A 171 36.53 -3.04 -13.56
CA PRO A 171 36.30 -3.61 -14.88
C PRO A 171 36.04 -5.12 -14.86
N SER A 172 36.57 -5.83 -13.87
CA SER A 172 36.34 -7.26 -13.67
C SER A 172 34.88 -7.54 -13.25
N ILE A 173 34.35 -6.77 -12.30
CA ILE A 173 32.96 -6.87 -11.82
C ILE A 173 32.00 -6.50 -12.94
N ARG A 174 32.30 -5.44 -13.69
CA ARG A 174 31.51 -5.01 -14.84
C ARG A 174 31.37 -6.11 -15.90
N ARG A 175 32.47 -6.84 -16.18
CA ARG A 175 32.48 -7.95 -17.14
C ARG A 175 31.58 -9.09 -16.68
N VAL A 176 31.62 -9.45 -15.39
CA VAL A 176 30.78 -10.51 -14.80
C VAL A 176 29.30 -10.12 -14.89
N LEU A 177 28.94 -8.92 -14.43
CA LEU A 177 27.55 -8.43 -14.46
C LEU A 177 26.97 -8.37 -15.86
N LEU A 178 27.77 -7.95 -16.86
CA LEU A 178 27.38 -7.94 -18.27
C LEU A 178 27.18 -9.36 -18.81
N GLY A 179 28.01 -10.32 -18.38
CA GLY A 179 27.88 -11.74 -18.73
C GLY A 179 26.57 -12.32 -18.17
N GLU A 180 26.27 -12.08 -16.90
CA GLU A 180 25.05 -12.55 -16.26
C GLU A 180 23.79 -11.93 -16.91
N ALA A 181 23.80 -10.62 -17.17
CA ALA A 181 22.68 -9.95 -17.83
C ALA A 181 22.42 -10.49 -19.25
N LYS A 182 23.47 -10.76 -20.03
CA LYS A 182 23.34 -11.40 -21.36
C LYS A 182 22.73 -12.80 -21.26
N THR A 183 23.22 -13.61 -20.32
CA THR A 183 22.72 -14.96 -20.07
C THR A 183 21.24 -14.94 -19.65
N PHE A 184 20.85 -13.98 -18.84
CA PHE A 184 19.46 -13.80 -18.42
C PHE A 184 18.54 -13.45 -19.61
N ILE A 185 18.96 -12.52 -20.46
CA ILE A 185 18.22 -12.17 -21.69
C ILE A 185 18.08 -13.36 -22.61
N GLN A 186 19.16 -14.12 -22.86
CA GLN A 186 19.15 -15.30 -23.69
C GLN A 186 18.19 -16.38 -23.16
N ARG A 187 18.12 -16.58 -21.85
CA ARG A 187 17.16 -17.53 -21.24
C ARG A 187 15.69 -17.11 -21.47
N ILE A 188 15.40 -15.81 -21.42
CA ILE A 188 14.07 -15.29 -21.69
C ILE A 188 13.72 -15.45 -23.17
N GLU A 189 14.65 -15.14 -24.07
CA GLU A 189 14.47 -15.30 -25.51
C GLU A 189 14.29 -16.77 -25.91
N ALA A 190 15.07 -17.68 -25.32
CA ALA A 190 14.92 -19.11 -25.56
C ALA A 190 13.55 -19.63 -25.11
N ARG A 191 13.03 -19.20 -23.97
CA ARG A 191 11.68 -19.56 -23.52
C ARG A 191 10.59 -19.05 -24.45
N ARG A 192 10.80 -17.93 -25.14
CA ARG A 192 9.88 -17.38 -26.14
C ARG A 192 9.89 -18.14 -27.44
N ALA A 193 11.03 -18.73 -27.83
CA ALA A 193 11.17 -19.50 -29.05
C ALA A 193 10.56 -20.92 -28.94
N THR A 194 10.27 -21.37 -27.71
CA THR A 194 9.66 -22.71 -27.46
C THR A 194 8.16 -22.66 -27.25
N LEU A 195 7.53 -21.49 -27.31
CA LEU A 195 6.09 -21.24 -27.32
C LEU A 195 5.62 -20.93 -28.75
#